data_a77770026c52e935b94157a3edfd76db
#
_entry.id   a77770026c52e935b94157a3edfd76db
#
_cell.length_a   1.000
_cell.length_b   1.000
_cell.length_c   1.000
_cell.angle_alpha   90.00
_cell.angle_beta   90.00
_cell.angle_gamma   90.00
#
_symmetry.space_group_name_H-M   'P 1'
#
loop_
_entity.id
_entity.type
_entity.pdbx_description
1 polymer ?
#
loop_
_entity_poly.entity_id
_entity_poly.type
_entity_poly.pdbx_seq_one_letter_code
_entity_poly.pdbx_strand_id
1 'polypeptide(L)'
;MKNKSGASFYLDSDIHKSIKIKTAKEVFGRNITLGELAENYEDNSELVEGGVFGWGGKLNIRPKYQRNFIRSEDWEWKTKLIHSIVNGRPTGDMYFAMDENGSKDKVEQLDGQQRIMTVLSFINNEYKLKFKSENGSKDEWNFNELKRSYPDVAKRILEYTPHIYVCTGDFKSRQKWFETINQPNSILTKQEIRNCNYCGPFLEDLNRHFAQTDSKKKTFENMEFLIDKSSKYFYQKYFFTTPNPVRMEVVERVLSWISYRDFGDSDEYVTEDDRICAYLEKHWNDENASDAISFYKEVVDWINDIFFHGIEITRHKHMPKHQWSRLYIQYKDLTKDFTEEKKIYISKRCRELVDFLCISGGKTIGKEDKKRQKVYGVYEWVLLGEKIEDAHNYMEYRRFTQIEKEEMYYRQGGIDPIDGKHYELDEMESHHIIPWYLCGPTEEKNHVLLSKENHKQLDVLGYTPKDIMDLKKKLIEKIEQEK
;
A
#
# COMPACT_ATOMS: atom_id res chain seq x y z
N MET A 1 -26.21 19.24 -15.09
CA MET A 1 -25.41 20.44 -15.33
C MET A 1 -23.95 19.99 -15.48
N LYS A 2 -23.36 20.08 -16.66
CA LYS A 2 -21.95 19.75 -16.87
C LYS A 2 -21.11 20.91 -16.35
N ASN A 3 -20.40 20.72 -15.27
CA ASN A 3 -19.42 21.66 -14.81
C ASN A 3 -18.22 21.63 -15.79
N LYS A 4 -17.62 22.76 -16.09
CA LYS A 4 -16.50 22.91 -17.04
C LYS A 4 -15.23 22.14 -16.64
N SER A 5 -15.24 21.42 -15.49
CA SER A 5 -14.15 20.57 -14.99
C SER A 5 -14.30 19.08 -15.31
N GLY A 6 -15.32 18.65 -16.03
CA GLY A 6 -15.49 17.26 -16.45
C GLY A 6 -15.80 16.24 -15.32
N ALA A 7 -15.79 16.63 -14.06
CA ALA A 7 -16.16 15.77 -12.95
C ALA A 7 -17.69 15.59 -12.95
N SER A 8 -18.16 14.40 -13.28
CA SER A 8 -19.56 14.02 -13.09
C SER A 8 -19.74 13.60 -11.62
N PHE A 9 -20.49 14.40 -10.88
CA PHE A 9 -20.98 13.96 -9.57
C PHE A 9 -22.07 12.92 -9.80
N TYR A 10 -21.76 11.66 -9.51
CA TYR A 10 -22.79 10.65 -9.34
C TYR A 10 -23.41 10.87 -7.96
N LEU A 11 -24.64 11.36 -7.92
CA LEU A 11 -25.49 11.23 -6.74
C LEU A 11 -25.86 9.74 -6.65
N ASP A 12 -25.06 8.99 -5.91
CA ASP A 12 -25.38 7.61 -5.59
C ASP A 12 -26.52 7.63 -4.56
N SER A 13 -27.76 7.67 -5.08
CA SER A 13 -28.97 7.84 -4.29
C SER A 13 -29.17 6.71 -3.27
N ASP A 14 -28.52 5.58 -3.46
CA ASP A 14 -28.72 4.39 -2.63
C ASP A 14 -27.83 4.38 -1.40
N ILE A 15 -26.63 4.98 -1.46
CA ILE A 15 -25.74 5.08 -0.31
C ILE A 15 -26.25 6.07 0.72
N HIS A 16 -26.76 7.22 0.30
CA HIS A 16 -27.28 8.22 1.21
C HIS A 16 -28.55 7.79 1.96
N LYS A 17 -29.25 6.76 1.47
CA LYS A 17 -30.43 6.21 2.14
C LYS A 17 -30.12 5.20 3.23
N SER A 18 -28.95 4.56 3.17
CA SER A 18 -28.59 3.44 4.08
C SER A 18 -27.76 3.87 5.29
N ILE A 19 -27.06 5.01 5.25
CA ILE A 19 -26.25 5.51 6.37
C ILE A 19 -26.96 6.67 7.06
N LYS A 20 -27.11 6.55 8.39
CA LYS A 20 -27.56 7.65 9.25
C LYS A 20 -26.38 8.12 10.08
N ILE A 21 -26.06 9.41 10.01
CA ILE A 21 -24.96 10.04 10.77
C ILE A 21 -25.58 10.99 11.78
N LYS A 22 -25.21 10.83 13.04
CA LYS A 22 -25.63 11.66 14.17
C LYS A 22 -24.42 11.93 15.07
N THR A 23 -24.48 12.97 15.89
CA THR A 23 -23.47 13.21 16.92
C THR A 23 -23.63 12.20 18.07
N ALA A 24 -22.54 11.98 18.84
CA ALA A 24 -22.61 11.15 20.04
C ALA A 24 -23.69 11.65 21.02
N LYS A 25 -23.86 12.97 21.14
CA LYS A 25 -24.88 13.57 21.98
C LYS A 25 -26.30 13.19 21.56
N GLU A 26 -26.58 13.14 20.27
CA GLU A 26 -27.90 12.72 19.74
C GLU A 26 -28.15 11.22 19.94
N VAL A 27 -27.12 10.39 19.88
CA VAL A 27 -27.25 8.93 20.00
C VAL A 27 -27.25 8.47 21.44
N PHE A 28 -26.33 8.99 22.28
CA PHE A 28 -26.11 8.55 23.67
C PHE A 28 -26.65 9.52 24.70
N GLY A 29 -27.23 10.65 24.28
CA GLY A 29 -27.77 11.68 25.18
C GLY A 29 -26.72 12.62 25.78
N ARG A 30 -25.43 12.40 25.57
CA ARG A 30 -24.31 13.18 26.10
C ARG A 30 -23.07 13.07 25.23
N ASN A 31 -22.15 14.01 25.41
CA ASN A 31 -20.81 13.87 24.89
C ASN A 31 -20.04 12.81 25.71
N ILE A 32 -19.08 12.15 25.07
CA ILE A 32 -18.26 11.10 25.71
C ILE A 32 -16.87 11.68 25.94
N THR A 33 -16.35 11.52 27.15
CA THR A 33 -15.02 12.00 27.51
C THR A 33 -13.93 10.97 27.19
N LEU A 34 -12.68 11.43 27.11
CA LEU A 34 -11.53 10.51 26.96
C LEU A 34 -11.36 9.61 28.17
N GLY A 35 -11.71 10.09 29.38
CA GLY A 35 -11.72 9.28 30.59
C GLY A 35 -12.68 8.09 30.48
N GLU A 36 -13.90 8.33 29.96
CA GLU A 36 -14.87 7.25 29.75
C GLU A 36 -14.42 6.28 28.68
N LEU A 37 -13.83 6.79 27.59
CA LEU A 37 -13.29 5.94 26.52
C LEU A 37 -12.12 5.08 27.01
N ALA A 38 -11.38 5.54 28.04
CA ALA A 38 -10.27 4.80 28.65
C ALA A 38 -10.71 3.74 29.66
N GLU A 39 -12.01 3.71 30.06
CA GLU A 39 -12.51 2.68 30.97
C GLU A 39 -12.32 1.29 30.37
N ASN A 40 -11.60 0.42 31.10
CA ASN A 40 -11.27 -0.94 30.67
C ASN A 40 -10.59 -0.97 29.27
N TYR A 41 -9.70 0.00 29.03
CA TYR A 41 -8.89 -0.05 27.81
C TYR A 41 -7.95 -1.24 27.85
N GLU A 42 -8.05 -2.09 26.83
CA GLU A 42 -7.22 -3.28 26.64
C GLU A 42 -6.71 -3.32 25.21
N ASP A 43 -5.40 -3.48 25.06
CA ASP A 43 -4.76 -3.76 23.77
C ASP A 43 -4.27 -5.20 23.76
N ASN A 44 -5.11 -6.09 23.27
CA ASN A 44 -4.83 -7.51 23.08
C ASN A 44 -4.51 -7.85 21.61
N SER A 45 -4.07 -6.88 20.83
CA SER A 45 -3.79 -7.04 19.41
C SER A 45 -2.67 -8.03 19.09
N GLU A 46 -1.89 -8.43 20.10
CA GLU A 46 -0.87 -9.48 19.99
C GLU A 46 -1.45 -10.90 19.94
N LEU A 47 -2.68 -11.09 20.44
CA LEU A 47 -3.33 -12.39 20.48
C LEU A 47 -4.00 -12.69 19.14
N VAL A 48 -4.06 -13.96 18.78
CA VAL A 48 -4.62 -14.44 17.51
C VAL A 48 -6.06 -13.96 17.28
N GLU A 49 -6.86 -13.88 18.34
CA GLU A 49 -8.24 -13.35 18.33
C GLU A 49 -8.36 -12.05 19.11
N GLY A 50 -7.21 -11.43 19.42
CA GLY A 50 -7.18 -10.23 20.24
C GLY A 50 -7.65 -8.99 19.46
N GLY A 51 -8.20 -8.05 20.19
CA GLY A 51 -8.64 -6.73 19.69
C GLY A 51 -8.20 -5.61 20.60
N VAL A 52 -8.51 -4.39 20.21
CA VAL A 52 -8.30 -3.21 21.05
C VAL A 52 -9.66 -2.68 21.45
N PHE A 53 -9.91 -2.64 22.74
CA PHE A 53 -11.21 -2.26 23.29
C PHE A 53 -11.07 -1.11 24.27
N GLY A 54 -12.15 -0.37 24.42
CA GLY A 54 -12.30 0.69 25.43
C GLY A 54 -13.76 0.94 25.75
N TRP A 55 -14.02 1.99 26.52
CA TRP A 55 -15.37 2.38 26.94
C TRP A 55 -16.13 1.23 27.62
N GLY A 56 -15.47 0.60 28.60
CA GLY A 56 -16.06 -0.53 29.32
C GLY A 56 -16.27 -1.78 28.43
N GLY A 57 -15.48 -1.94 27.37
CA GLY A 57 -15.61 -3.04 26.40
C GLY A 57 -16.63 -2.81 25.29
N LYS A 58 -17.33 -1.69 25.30
CA LYS A 58 -18.36 -1.36 24.27
C LYS A 58 -17.76 -0.94 22.94
N LEU A 59 -16.61 -0.25 22.96
CA LEU A 59 -15.96 0.25 21.77
C LEU A 59 -14.86 -0.70 21.32
N ASN A 60 -15.04 -1.29 20.15
CA ASN A 60 -13.95 -1.94 19.41
C ASN A 60 -13.17 -0.85 18.67
N ILE A 61 -11.99 -0.52 19.19
CA ILE A 61 -11.14 0.55 18.63
C ILE A 61 -10.42 0.09 17.37
N ARG A 62 -10.19 -1.21 17.24
CA ARG A 62 -9.49 -1.79 16.11
C ARG A 62 -10.23 -2.99 15.55
N PRO A 63 -11.35 -2.77 14.85
CA PRO A 63 -12.00 -3.82 14.09
C PRO A 63 -11.08 -4.36 12.99
N LYS A 64 -11.31 -5.58 12.54
CA LYS A 64 -10.44 -6.35 11.62
C LYS A 64 -10.14 -5.64 10.28
N TYR A 65 -11.03 -4.79 9.81
CA TYR A 65 -10.84 -4.00 8.61
C TYR A 65 -9.99 -2.73 8.80
N GLN A 66 -9.68 -2.36 10.05
CA GLN A 66 -8.84 -1.20 10.34
C GLN A 66 -7.34 -1.52 10.16
N ARG A 67 -6.58 -0.48 9.84
CA ARG A 67 -5.12 -0.56 9.77
C ARG A 67 -4.50 -0.68 11.15
N ASN A 68 -3.23 -1.08 11.17
CA ASN A 68 -2.45 -1.17 12.39
C ASN A 68 -2.13 0.21 13.00
N PHE A 69 -1.64 0.23 14.24
CA PHE A 69 -1.23 1.46 14.93
C PHE A 69 0.11 1.97 14.39
N ILE A 70 0.07 2.76 13.31
CA ILE A 70 1.26 3.26 12.61
C ILE A 70 1.97 4.41 13.35
N ARG A 71 1.28 5.09 14.29
CA ARG A 71 1.82 6.23 15.06
C ARG A 71 2.46 5.83 16.39
N SER A 72 2.63 4.55 16.63
CA SER A 72 3.14 4.05 17.91
C SER A 72 4.56 4.55 18.24
N GLU A 73 5.42 4.80 17.25
CA GLU A 73 6.78 5.31 17.43
C GLU A 73 6.93 6.81 17.05
N ASP A 74 5.85 7.48 16.68
CA ASP A 74 5.87 8.90 16.30
C ASP A 74 5.71 9.80 17.55
N TRP A 75 6.80 9.97 18.28
CA TRP A 75 6.84 10.72 19.53
C TRP A 75 6.49 12.20 19.39
N GLU A 76 6.84 12.80 18.27
CA GLU A 76 6.53 14.21 18.00
C GLU A 76 5.02 14.39 17.80
N TRP A 77 4.41 13.51 17.03
CA TRP A 77 2.98 13.53 16.77
C TRP A 77 2.18 13.24 18.05
N LYS A 78 2.58 12.23 18.85
CA LYS A 78 1.95 11.92 20.14
C LYS A 78 1.98 13.12 21.08
N THR A 79 3.14 13.76 21.21
CA THR A 79 3.31 14.95 22.05
C THR A 79 2.42 16.09 21.59
N LYS A 80 2.37 16.39 20.30
CA LYS A 80 1.52 17.43 19.72
C LYS A 80 0.04 17.17 19.96
N LEU A 81 -0.39 15.91 19.84
CA LEU A 81 -1.78 15.52 20.09
C LEU A 81 -2.17 15.76 21.54
N ILE A 82 -1.40 15.24 22.51
CA ILE A 82 -1.69 15.42 23.94
C ILE A 82 -1.63 16.90 24.33
N HIS A 83 -0.65 17.65 23.80
CA HIS A 83 -0.57 19.09 24.01
C HIS A 83 -1.83 19.83 23.49
N SER A 84 -2.38 19.43 22.36
CA SER A 84 -3.62 20.01 21.82
C SER A 84 -4.80 19.73 22.76
N ILE A 85 -4.91 18.50 23.28
CA ILE A 85 -5.95 18.10 24.23
C ILE A 85 -5.86 18.90 25.52
N VAL A 86 -4.67 19.01 26.12
CA VAL A 86 -4.45 19.79 27.35
C VAL A 86 -4.87 21.25 27.18
N ASN A 87 -4.67 21.82 26.00
CA ASN A 87 -5.04 23.20 25.69
C ASN A 87 -6.47 23.33 25.13
N GLY A 88 -7.30 22.30 25.19
CA GLY A 88 -8.68 22.31 24.73
C GLY A 88 -8.85 22.55 23.22
N ARG A 89 -7.79 22.31 22.42
CA ARG A 89 -7.84 22.51 20.98
C ARG A 89 -8.53 21.34 20.28
N PRO A 90 -9.29 21.57 19.18
CA PRO A 90 -9.88 20.51 18.40
C PRO A 90 -8.79 19.56 17.86
N THR A 91 -9.04 18.26 17.97
CA THR A 91 -8.14 17.20 17.50
C THR A 91 -8.63 16.52 16.22
N GLY A 92 -9.66 17.09 15.60
CA GLY A 92 -10.36 16.52 14.47
C GLY A 92 -11.50 15.58 14.87
N ASP A 93 -12.45 15.39 13.96
CA ASP A 93 -13.62 14.57 14.20
C ASP A 93 -13.25 13.09 14.33
N MET A 94 -13.98 12.36 15.16
CA MET A 94 -13.92 10.91 15.28
C MET A 94 -15.22 10.30 14.78
N TYR A 95 -15.14 9.15 14.13
CA TYR A 95 -16.30 8.47 13.60
C TYR A 95 -16.41 7.08 14.22
N PHE A 96 -17.55 6.84 14.85
CA PHE A 96 -17.95 5.55 15.37
C PHE A 96 -18.98 4.92 14.46
N ALA A 97 -19.08 3.60 14.45
CA ALA A 97 -20.08 2.86 13.71
C ALA A 97 -20.87 1.94 14.64
N MET A 98 -22.15 1.86 14.39
CA MET A 98 -23.06 0.86 14.95
C MET A 98 -23.64 0.02 13.82
N ASP A 99 -24.06 -1.21 14.12
CA ASP A 99 -24.77 -2.04 13.17
C ASP A 99 -26.13 -1.42 12.75
N GLU A 100 -26.78 -2.02 11.78
CA GLU A 100 -28.08 -1.56 11.28
C GLU A 100 -29.18 -1.56 12.35
N ASN A 101 -29.04 -2.38 13.40
CA ASN A 101 -29.96 -2.45 14.53
C ASN A 101 -29.71 -1.33 15.54
N GLY A 102 -28.59 -0.59 15.40
CA GLY A 102 -28.25 0.53 16.26
C GLY A 102 -27.90 0.13 17.70
N SER A 103 -27.26 -1.03 17.87
CA SER A 103 -26.83 -1.49 19.20
C SER A 103 -25.81 -0.54 19.83
N LYS A 104 -26.15 -0.01 21.00
CA LYS A 104 -25.30 0.92 21.77
C LYS A 104 -24.20 0.21 22.56
N ASP A 105 -24.26 -1.10 22.68
CA ASP A 105 -23.32 -1.93 23.43
C ASP A 105 -22.22 -2.53 22.54
N LYS A 106 -22.34 -2.38 21.22
CA LYS A 106 -21.34 -2.80 20.24
C LYS A 106 -21.09 -1.67 19.25
N VAL A 107 -20.06 -0.91 19.51
CA VAL A 107 -19.65 0.25 18.72
C VAL A 107 -18.26 -0.03 18.17
N GLU A 108 -18.02 0.31 16.93
CA GLU A 108 -16.73 0.18 16.27
C GLU A 108 -16.14 1.56 15.95
N GLN A 109 -14.84 1.72 16.07
CA GLN A 109 -14.13 2.89 15.60
C GLN A 109 -14.06 2.86 14.08
N LEU A 110 -14.59 3.87 13.40
CA LEU A 110 -14.54 3.98 11.95
C LEU A 110 -13.38 4.88 11.48
N ASP A 111 -13.22 6.08 12.08
CA ASP A 111 -12.04 6.93 11.90
C ASP A 111 -11.63 7.59 13.21
N GLY A 112 -10.36 7.97 13.31
CA GLY A 112 -9.74 8.52 14.52
C GLY A 112 -9.00 7.48 15.37
N GLN A 113 -8.87 6.23 14.89
CA GLN A 113 -8.17 5.14 15.57
C GLN A 113 -6.79 5.54 16.10
N GLN A 114 -5.95 6.14 15.26
CA GLN A 114 -4.59 6.52 15.64
C GLN A 114 -4.58 7.54 16.80
N ARG A 115 -5.53 8.45 16.82
CA ARG A 115 -5.69 9.47 17.85
C ARG A 115 -6.17 8.84 19.16
N ILE A 116 -7.21 8.04 19.10
CA ILE A 116 -7.79 7.41 20.30
C ILE A 116 -6.80 6.43 20.93
N MET A 117 -6.16 5.54 20.15
CA MET A 117 -5.15 4.62 20.66
C MET A 117 -4.00 5.37 21.34
N THR A 118 -3.50 6.45 20.73
CA THR A 118 -2.44 7.26 21.34
C THR A 118 -2.84 7.79 22.70
N VAL A 119 -4.04 8.32 22.84
CA VAL A 119 -4.48 8.93 24.09
C VAL A 119 -4.77 7.87 25.17
N LEU A 120 -5.47 6.80 24.78
CA LEU A 120 -5.84 5.75 25.74
C LEU A 120 -4.62 4.96 26.22
N SER A 121 -3.67 4.65 25.34
CA SER A 121 -2.38 4.05 25.72
C SER A 121 -1.60 4.95 26.69
N PHE A 122 -1.66 6.30 26.52
CA PHE A 122 -1.04 7.21 27.49
C PHE A 122 -1.76 7.18 28.84
N ILE A 123 -3.08 7.29 28.86
CA ILE A 123 -3.89 7.21 30.09
C ILE A 123 -3.66 5.88 30.82
N ASN A 124 -3.47 4.79 30.06
CA ASN A 124 -3.18 3.46 30.58
C ASN A 124 -1.70 3.24 30.97
N ASN A 125 -0.87 4.28 30.94
CA ASN A 125 0.55 4.27 31.32
C ASN A 125 1.46 3.37 30.46
N GLU A 126 1.11 3.10 29.21
CA GLU A 126 1.90 2.25 28.32
C GLU A 126 3.17 2.94 27.81
N TYR A 127 3.23 4.27 27.86
CA TYR A 127 4.40 5.04 27.47
C TYR A 127 4.55 6.35 28.23
N LYS A 128 5.73 6.96 28.10
CA LYS A 128 6.06 8.28 28.69
C LYS A 128 6.10 9.35 27.60
N LEU A 129 5.68 10.56 27.93
CA LEU A 129 5.82 11.75 27.07
C LEU A 129 6.88 12.70 27.63
N LYS A 130 7.58 13.36 26.72
CA LYS A 130 8.56 14.42 27.05
C LYS A 130 7.82 15.76 27.14
N PHE A 131 7.85 16.35 28.32
CA PHE A 131 7.34 17.69 28.57
C PHE A 131 8.52 18.65 28.76
N LYS A 132 8.37 19.90 28.28
CA LYS A 132 9.26 21.00 28.65
C LYS A 132 8.57 21.75 29.77
N SER A 133 9.20 21.81 30.93
CA SER A 133 8.77 22.70 32.00
C SER A 133 9.17 24.16 31.67
N GLU A 134 8.54 25.14 32.35
CA GLU A 134 8.83 26.58 32.15
C GLU A 134 10.30 26.95 32.42
N ASN A 135 10.99 26.19 33.26
CA ASN A 135 12.44 26.33 33.56
C ASN A 135 13.35 25.61 32.57
N GLY A 136 12.79 25.02 31.47
CA GLY A 136 13.57 24.41 30.41
C GLY A 136 14.04 22.98 30.68
N SER A 137 13.71 22.39 31.85
CA SER A 137 13.95 20.98 32.09
C SER A 137 13.07 20.11 31.15
N LYS A 138 13.66 19.00 30.68
CA LYS A 138 12.92 18.00 29.88
C LYS A 138 12.59 16.86 30.82
N ASP A 139 11.36 16.78 31.23
CA ASP A 139 10.87 15.71 32.08
C ASP A 139 10.05 14.71 31.26
N GLU A 140 10.24 13.43 31.53
CA GLU A 140 9.47 12.34 30.90
C GLU A 140 8.49 11.79 31.94
N TRP A 141 7.19 11.87 31.64
CA TRP A 141 6.15 11.38 32.53
C TRP A 141 5.19 10.43 31.84
N ASN A 142 4.83 9.33 32.53
CA ASN A 142 3.64 8.58 32.22
C ASN A 142 2.41 9.31 32.83
N PHE A 143 1.22 8.81 32.53
CA PHE A 143 0.00 9.48 32.96
C PHE A 143 -0.16 9.53 34.51
N ASN A 144 0.24 8.47 35.21
CA ASN A 144 0.19 8.43 36.66
C ASN A 144 1.16 9.41 37.31
N GLU A 145 2.36 9.55 36.78
CA GLU A 145 3.37 10.52 37.20
C GLU A 145 2.84 11.95 36.93
N LEU A 146 2.27 12.19 35.74
CA LEU A 146 1.64 13.46 35.39
C LEU A 146 0.49 13.81 36.35
N LYS A 147 -0.37 12.84 36.65
CA LYS A 147 -1.52 13.03 37.58
C LYS A 147 -1.11 13.40 38.99
N ARG A 148 0.03 12.87 39.46
CA ARG A 148 0.57 13.24 40.79
C ARG A 148 1.16 14.62 40.81
N SER A 149 1.92 14.99 39.78
CA SER A 149 2.66 16.25 39.72
C SER A 149 1.79 17.43 39.25
N TYR A 150 0.87 17.14 38.30
CA TYR A 150 -0.01 18.14 37.68
C TYR A 150 -1.44 17.61 37.52
N PRO A 151 -2.18 17.48 38.65
CA PRO A 151 -3.53 16.90 38.67
C PRO A 151 -4.52 17.63 37.76
N ASP A 152 -4.40 18.96 37.63
CA ASP A 152 -5.25 19.76 36.74
C ASP A 152 -5.02 19.45 35.25
N VAL A 153 -3.77 19.16 34.86
CA VAL A 153 -3.44 18.77 33.49
C VAL A 153 -4.02 17.39 33.20
N ALA A 154 -3.86 16.44 34.12
CA ALA A 154 -4.43 15.11 33.99
C ALA A 154 -5.96 15.14 33.90
N LYS A 155 -6.60 16.00 34.75
CA LYS A 155 -8.06 16.23 34.72
C LYS A 155 -8.51 16.74 33.33
N ARG A 156 -7.81 17.74 32.75
CA ARG A 156 -8.14 18.25 31.42
C ARG A 156 -8.08 17.17 30.35
N ILE A 157 -7.13 16.25 30.43
CA ILE A 157 -7.05 15.10 29.51
C ILE A 157 -8.25 14.19 29.65
N LEU A 158 -8.61 13.82 30.88
CA LEU A 158 -9.73 12.92 31.16
C LEU A 158 -11.09 13.52 30.79
N GLU A 159 -11.27 14.81 31.02
CA GLU A 159 -12.53 15.53 30.78
C GLU A 159 -12.66 16.03 29.33
N TYR A 160 -11.59 15.93 28.53
CA TYR A 160 -11.66 16.32 27.12
C TYR A 160 -12.71 15.49 26.38
N THR A 161 -13.60 16.18 25.68
CA THR A 161 -14.66 15.58 24.85
C THR A 161 -14.33 15.71 23.38
N PRO A 162 -13.83 14.65 22.72
CA PRO A 162 -13.65 14.67 21.29
C PRO A 162 -15.01 14.83 20.57
N HIS A 163 -14.98 15.44 19.40
CA HIS A 163 -16.18 15.53 18.58
C HIS A 163 -16.39 14.19 17.86
N ILE A 164 -17.45 13.49 18.22
CA ILE A 164 -17.75 12.13 17.75
C ILE A 164 -19.02 12.12 16.95
N TYR A 165 -18.93 11.65 15.71
CA TYR A 165 -20.06 11.25 14.89
C TYR A 165 -20.28 9.73 14.98
N VAL A 166 -21.54 9.34 14.98
CA VAL A 166 -21.97 7.93 15.03
C VAL A 166 -22.72 7.61 13.75
N CYS A 167 -22.18 6.65 12.99
CA CYS A 167 -22.75 6.15 11.75
C CYS A 167 -23.52 4.86 12.02
N THR A 168 -24.75 4.75 11.56
CA THR A 168 -25.54 3.52 11.64
C THR A 168 -25.86 3.05 10.23
N GLY A 169 -25.64 1.78 9.93
CA GLY A 169 -25.90 1.18 8.62
C GLY A 169 -25.38 -0.24 8.52
N ASP A 170 -25.67 -0.91 7.41
CA ASP A 170 -25.11 -2.23 7.09
C ASP A 170 -23.59 -2.18 6.90
N PHE A 171 -22.96 -3.35 6.93
CA PHE A 171 -21.50 -3.46 6.87
C PHE A 171 -20.91 -2.83 5.59
N LYS A 172 -21.52 -3.08 4.42
CA LYS A 172 -21.06 -2.56 3.13
C LYS A 172 -21.13 -1.04 3.06
N SER A 173 -22.22 -0.46 3.57
CA SER A 173 -22.39 0.99 3.64
C SER A 173 -21.37 1.64 4.57
N ARG A 174 -21.06 1.01 5.73
CA ARG A 174 -20.03 1.48 6.67
C ARG A 174 -18.63 1.44 6.05
N GLN A 175 -18.29 0.38 5.31
CA GLN A 175 -17.02 0.28 4.57
C GLN A 175 -16.88 1.41 3.55
N LYS A 176 -17.89 1.64 2.73
CA LYS A 176 -17.86 2.71 1.72
C LYS A 176 -17.74 4.10 2.35
N TRP A 177 -18.38 4.30 3.49
CA TRP A 177 -18.21 5.53 4.25
C TRP A 177 -16.79 5.68 4.81
N PHE A 178 -16.22 4.60 5.34
CA PHE A 178 -14.83 4.57 5.78
C PHE A 178 -13.85 5.00 4.68
N GLU A 179 -14.02 4.50 3.47
CA GLU A 179 -13.23 4.94 2.31
C GLU A 179 -13.39 6.45 2.06
N THR A 180 -14.63 6.92 2.07
CA THR A 180 -14.94 8.33 1.78
C THR A 180 -14.29 9.29 2.77
N ILE A 181 -14.35 9.01 4.08
CA ILE A 181 -13.78 9.88 5.12
C ILE A 181 -12.26 9.84 5.19
N ASN A 182 -11.64 8.76 4.71
CA ASN A 182 -10.18 8.61 4.71
C ASN A 182 -9.51 9.18 3.44
N GLN A 183 -10.26 9.44 2.36
CA GLN A 183 -9.72 10.00 1.13
C GLN A 183 -8.99 11.35 1.29
N PRO A 184 -9.47 12.33 2.06
CA PRO A 184 -8.85 13.66 2.10
C PRO A 184 -7.62 13.78 3.02
N ASN A 185 -7.50 12.97 4.07
CA ASN A 185 -6.63 13.29 5.21
C ASN A 185 -5.60 12.23 5.60
N SER A 186 -5.71 11.02 5.14
CA SER A 186 -4.79 9.94 5.46
C SER A 186 -4.63 9.07 4.24
N ILE A 187 -3.47 9.17 3.63
CA ILE A 187 -3.12 8.32 2.49
C ILE A 187 -3.09 6.87 3.01
N LEU A 188 -4.24 6.20 2.93
CA LEU A 188 -4.28 4.75 3.06
C LEU A 188 -3.48 4.15 1.90
N THR A 189 -2.71 3.13 2.17
CA THR A 189 -2.12 2.34 1.08
C THR A 189 -3.23 1.60 0.35
N LYS A 190 -2.97 1.23 -0.90
CA LYS A 190 -3.91 0.39 -1.66
C LYS A 190 -4.23 -0.91 -0.91
N GLN A 191 -3.26 -1.48 -0.20
CA GLN A 191 -3.49 -2.70 0.58
C GLN A 191 -4.35 -2.45 1.83
N GLU A 192 -4.22 -1.32 2.49
CA GLU A 192 -5.11 -0.96 3.61
C GLU A 192 -6.57 -0.80 3.13
N ILE A 193 -6.78 -0.25 1.92
CA ILE A 193 -8.09 -0.16 1.29
C ILE A 193 -8.63 -1.55 0.95
N ARG A 194 -7.81 -2.42 0.33
CA ARG A 194 -8.22 -3.81 0.02
C ARG A 194 -8.55 -4.59 1.28
N ASN A 195 -7.78 -4.40 2.37
CA ASN A 195 -8.07 -5.05 3.65
C ASN A 195 -9.45 -4.67 4.21
N CYS A 196 -9.90 -3.44 3.94
CA CYS A 196 -11.25 -3.02 4.27
C CYS A 196 -12.30 -3.66 3.36
N ASN A 197 -12.08 -3.63 2.04
CA ASN A 197 -13.09 -4.05 1.05
C ASN A 197 -13.30 -5.56 0.99
N TYR A 198 -12.24 -6.32 1.23
CA TYR A 198 -12.23 -7.78 1.16
C TYR A 198 -11.98 -8.42 2.53
N CYS A 199 -12.44 -7.77 3.61
CA CYS A 199 -12.31 -8.29 4.97
C CYS A 199 -12.99 -9.66 5.09
N GLY A 200 -12.19 -10.71 5.34
CA GLY A 200 -12.63 -12.10 5.44
C GLY A 200 -11.54 -13.04 5.91
N PRO A 201 -11.87 -14.34 6.09
CA PRO A 201 -10.94 -15.33 6.68
C PRO A 201 -9.61 -15.41 5.94
N PHE A 202 -9.62 -15.32 4.62
CA PHE A 202 -8.41 -15.35 3.79
C PHE A 202 -7.42 -14.21 4.14
N LEU A 203 -7.88 -12.95 4.15
CA LEU A 203 -7.03 -11.81 4.49
C LEU A 203 -6.66 -11.78 5.98
N GLU A 204 -7.54 -12.26 6.85
CA GLU A 204 -7.22 -12.40 8.28
C GLU A 204 -6.06 -13.37 8.48
N ASP A 205 -6.04 -14.48 7.76
CA ASP A 205 -4.96 -15.45 7.82
C ASP A 205 -3.66 -14.89 7.24
N LEU A 206 -3.69 -14.21 6.09
CA LEU A 206 -2.52 -13.50 5.55
C LEU A 206 -1.99 -12.44 6.52
N ASN A 207 -2.87 -11.65 7.11
CA ASN A 207 -2.47 -10.61 8.06
C ASN A 207 -1.81 -11.21 9.31
N ARG A 208 -2.29 -12.35 9.79
CA ARG A 208 -1.71 -13.07 10.93
C ARG A 208 -0.26 -13.50 10.65
N HIS A 209 0.04 -13.91 9.41
CA HIS A 209 1.37 -14.38 9.03
C HIS A 209 2.32 -13.23 8.64
N PHE A 210 1.82 -12.17 8.00
CA PHE A 210 2.66 -11.19 7.30
C PHE A 210 2.45 -9.72 7.73
N ALA A 211 1.42 -9.41 8.50
CA ALA A 211 1.20 -8.06 9.01
C ALA A 211 1.59 -7.98 10.49
N GLN A 212 2.43 -7.00 10.82
CA GLN A 212 2.75 -6.72 12.21
C GLN A 212 1.60 -5.95 12.85
N THR A 213 1.02 -6.51 13.90
CA THR A 213 -0.09 -5.90 14.62
C THR A 213 0.36 -4.94 15.71
N ASP A 214 1.57 -5.14 16.25
CA ASP A 214 2.16 -4.30 17.29
C ASP A 214 3.53 -3.77 16.86
N SER A 215 3.67 -2.45 16.94
CA SER A 215 4.94 -1.76 16.67
C SER A 215 5.97 -1.92 17.79
N LYS A 216 5.56 -2.32 18.98
CA LYS A 216 6.48 -2.58 20.12
C LYS A 216 7.35 -3.80 19.86
N LYS A 217 6.88 -4.76 19.07
CA LYS A 217 7.69 -5.88 18.62
C LYS A 217 8.47 -5.45 17.38
N LYS A 218 9.66 -4.91 17.57
CA LYS A 218 10.63 -4.58 16.50
C LYS A 218 11.12 -5.80 15.74
N THR A 219 10.61 -6.96 16.01
CA THR A 219 11.07 -8.23 15.49
C THR A 219 9.96 -8.84 14.68
N PHE A 220 10.30 -9.18 13.47
CA PHE A 220 9.52 -10.05 12.60
C PHE A 220 9.41 -11.48 13.17
N GLU A 221 9.45 -11.63 14.51
CA GLU A 221 9.59 -12.91 15.22
C GLU A 221 8.40 -13.85 15.06
N ASN A 222 7.25 -13.32 14.65
CA ASN A 222 6.04 -14.13 14.44
C ASN A 222 5.74 -14.43 12.96
N MET A 223 6.65 -14.03 12.06
CA MET A 223 6.50 -14.30 10.64
C MET A 223 7.27 -15.57 10.31
N GLU A 224 6.61 -16.73 10.34
CA GLU A 224 7.22 -18.08 10.26
C GLU A 224 8.21 -18.28 9.11
N PHE A 225 8.09 -17.53 8.02
CA PHE A 225 8.97 -17.63 6.84
C PHE A 225 10.05 -16.56 6.76
N LEU A 226 10.06 -15.64 7.69
CA LEU A 226 10.94 -14.49 7.67
C LEU A 226 11.90 -14.52 8.84
N ILE A 227 11.77 -15.55 9.69
CA ILE A 227 12.49 -15.69 10.95
C ILE A 227 13.54 -16.80 10.89
N ASP A 228 14.32 -16.81 9.91
CA ASP A 228 15.70 -17.14 10.17
C ASP A 228 16.43 -15.87 10.61
N LYS A 229 17.53 -15.97 11.38
CA LYS A 229 18.37 -14.84 11.82
C LYS A 229 18.84 -13.94 10.66
N SER A 230 18.59 -14.36 9.43
CA SER A 230 18.72 -13.65 8.16
C SER A 230 17.53 -12.76 7.78
N SER A 231 16.42 -12.76 8.49
CA SER A 231 15.16 -12.14 8.05
C SER A 231 15.24 -10.64 7.81
N LYS A 232 16.00 -9.89 8.65
CA LYS A 232 16.26 -8.47 8.40
C LYS A 232 16.99 -8.25 7.07
N TYR A 233 17.85 -9.17 6.70
CA TYR A 233 18.57 -9.17 5.44
C TYR A 233 17.67 -9.61 4.29
N PHE A 234 16.71 -10.51 4.50
CA PHE A 234 15.75 -10.94 3.51
C PHE A 234 14.96 -9.77 2.93
N TYR A 235 14.35 -8.91 3.76
CA TYR A 235 13.63 -7.73 3.29
C TYR A 235 14.53 -6.71 2.60
N GLN A 236 15.71 -6.45 3.14
CA GLN A 236 16.68 -5.56 2.49
C GLN A 236 17.20 -6.15 1.19
N LYS A 237 17.20 -7.46 1.07
CA LYS A 237 17.70 -8.24 -0.03
C LYS A 237 16.75 -8.30 -1.21
N TYR A 238 15.47 -8.59 -0.96
CA TYR A 238 14.49 -8.85 -2.01
C TYR A 238 13.54 -7.69 -2.27
N PHE A 239 13.42 -6.79 -1.36
CA PHE A 239 12.43 -5.72 -1.40
C PHE A 239 13.10 -4.36 -1.24
N PHE A 240 13.99 -3.95 -2.02
CA PHE A 240 14.64 -2.65 -2.19
C PHE A 240 14.41 -1.55 -1.13
N THR A 241 13.30 -1.59 -0.46
CA THR A 241 12.92 -0.89 0.76
C THR A 241 12.49 -1.94 1.75
N THR A 242 12.87 -1.83 3.01
CA THR A 242 12.28 -2.65 4.05
C THR A 242 10.76 -2.41 4.01
N PRO A 243 9.95 -3.42 3.66
CA PRO A 243 8.51 -3.22 3.63
C PRO A 243 8.03 -2.87 5.03
N ASN A 244 6.99 -2.05 5.10
CA ASN A 244 6.37 -1.73 6.37
C ASN A 244 5.27 -2.75 6.68
N PRO A 245 5.53 -3.74 7.55
CA PRO A 245 4.54 -4.78 7.86
C PRO A 245 3.33 -4.22 8.60
N VAL A 246 3.51 -3.10 9.33
CA VAL A 246 2.40 -2.39 9.98
C VAL A 246 1.42 -1.83 8.95
N ARG A 247 1.90 -1.50 7.76
CA ARG A 247 1.09 -1.04 6.63
C ARG A 247 0.73 -2.16 5.64
N MET A 248 0.89 -3.42 6.02
CA MET A 248 0.54 -4.59 5.22
C MET A 248 1.28 -4.71 3.87
N GLU A 249 2.46 -4.09 3.75
CA GLU A 249 3.22 -4.13 2.48
C GLU A 249 3.70 -5.52 2.11
N VAL A 250 3.89 -6.43 3.10
CA VAL A 250 4.23 -7.83 2.82
C VAL A 250 3.02 -8.60 2.32
N VAL A 251 1.85 -8.35 2.92
CA VAL A 251 0.58 -8.94 2.46
C VAL A 251 0.32 -8.56 1.00
N GLU A 252 0.51 -7.27 0.65
CA GLU A 252 0.41 -6.80 -0.74
C GLU A 252 1.36 -7.59 -1.66
N ARG A 253 2.56 -7.93 -1.18
CA ARG A 253 3.53 -8.69 -1.95
C ARG A 253 3.08 -10.12 -2.21
N VAL A 254 2.58 -10.80 -1.19
CA VAL A 254 2.04 -12.15 -1.33
C VAL A 254 0.89 -12.15 -2.34
N LEU A 255 -0.03 -11.19 -2.20
CA LEU A 255 -1.15 -11.03 -3.12
C LEU A 255 -0.72 -10.74 -4.56
N SER A 256 0.30 -9.89 -4.73
CA SER A 256 0.88 -9.62 -6.05
C SER A 256 1.40 -10.89 -6.72
N TRP A 257 2.09 -11.75 -5.97
CA TRP A 257 2.67 -12.97 -6.52
C TRP A 257 1.64 -14.04 -6.83
N ILE A 258 0.70 -14.27 -5.90
CA ILE A 258 -0.33 -15.30 -6.11
C ILE A 258 -1.31 -14.89 -7.22
N SER A 259 -1.70 -13.62 -7.30
CA SER A 259 -2.56 -13.13 -8.37
C SER A 259 -1.88 -13.21 -9.74
N TYR A 260 -0.56 -13.01 -9.80
CA TYR A 260 0.19 -13.23 -11.04
C TYR A 260 0.23 -14.71 -11.44
N ARG A 261 0.35 -15.63 -10.48
CA ARG A 261 0.27 -17.07 -10.75
C ARG A 261 -1.05 -17.44 -11.44
N ASP A 262 -2.16 -16.88 -10.96
CA ASP A 262 -3.49 -17.29 -11.40
C ASP A 262 -3.97 -16.57 -12.67
N PHE A 263 -3.55 -15.33 -12.87
CA PHE A 263 -4.03 -14.51 -13.99
C PHE A 263 -2.94 -14.16 -15.03
N GLY A 264 -1.66 -14.21 -14.67
CA GLY A 264 -0.53 -13.92 -15.57
C GLY A 264 -0.56 -12.50 -16.15
N ASP A 265 -0.05 -12.39 -17.38
CA ASP A 265 -0.15 -11.19 -18.22
C ASP A 265 -1.42 -11.31 -19.07
N SER A 266 -2.56 -10.92 -18.49
CA SER A 266 -3.87 -10.95 -19.16
C SER A 266 -4.29 -9.56 -19.59
N ASP A 267 -4.85 -9.45 -20.81
CA ASP A 267 -5.45 -8.20 -21.29
C ASP A 267 -6.69 -7.77 -20.44
N GLU A 268 -7.26 -8.68 -19.67
CA GLU A 268 -8.39 -8.40 -18.77
C GLU A 268 -7.96 -7.62 -17.53
N TYR A 269 -6.74 -7.89 -17.03
CA TYR A 269 -6.22 -7.26 -15.80
C TYR A 269 -4.95 -6.48 -16.13
N VAL A 270 -5.16 -5.24 -16.56
CA VAL A 270 -4.09 -4.39 -17.11
C VAL A 270 -3.04 -3.99 -16.06
N THR A 271 -3.46 -3.86 -14.80
CA THR A 271 -2.54 -3.49 -13.71
C THR A 271 -2.40 -4.59 -12.66
N GLU A 272 -1.30 -4.54 -11.89
CA GLU A 272 -1.12 -5.38 -10.71
C GLU A 272 -2.28 -5.22 -9.72
N ASP A 273 -2.83 -4.01 -9.61
CA ASP A 273 -3.95 -3.70 -8.71
C ASP A 273 -5.23 -4.41 -9.15
N ASP A 274 -5.52 -4.40 -10.45
CA ASP A 274 -6.68 -5.09 -11.01
C ASP A 274 -6.58 -6.60 -10.76
N ARG A 275 -5.39 -7.20 -10.94
CA ARG A 275 -5.16 -8.63 -10.67
C ARG A 275 -5.35 -8.99 -9.20
N ILE A 276 -4.83 -8.16 -8.29
CA ILE A 276 -4.99 -8.39 -6.85
C ILE A 276 -6.45 -8.26 -6.45
N CYS A 277 -7.17 -7.27 -6.96
CA CYS A 277 -8.60 -7.11 -6.66
C CYS A 277 -9.41 -8.30 -7.18
N ALA A 278 -9.19 -8.72 -8.43
CA ALA A 278 -9.87 -9.87 -9.01
C ALA A 278 -9.56 -11.18 -8.23
N TYR A 279 -8.33 -11.35 -7.78
CA TYR A 279 -7.97 -12.48 -6.92
C TYR A 279 -8.75 -12.45 -5.60
N LEU A 280 -8.80 -11.30 -4.95
CA LEU A 280 -9.50 -11.13 -3.68
C LEU A 280 -11.02 -11.28 -3.84
N GLU A 281 -11.62 -10.79 -4.93
CA GLU A 281 -13.06 -11.00 -5.23
C GLU A 281 -13.43 -12.49 -5.26
N LYS A 282 -12.51 -13.32 -5.75
CA LYS A 282 -12.71 -14.76 -5.84
C LYS A 282 -12.44 -15.50 -4.52
N HIS A 283 -11.44 -15.05 -3.75
CA HIS A 283 -10.87 -15.80 -2.64
C HIS A 283 -11.08 -15.19 -1.24
N TRP A 284 -11.67 -13.99 -1.12
CA TRP A 284 -11.80 -13.27 0.16
C TRP A 284 -12.44 -14.09 1.28
N ASN A 285 -13.33 -15.02 0.95
CA ASN A 285 -14.08 -15.85 1.89
C ASN A 285 -13.51 -17.27 2.04
N ASP A 286 -12.36 -17.58 1.45
CA ASP A 286 -11.69 -18.87 1.66
C ASP A 286 -11.30 -18.99 3.13
N GLU A 287 -11.40 -20.20 3.70
CA GLU A 287 -11.18 -20.45 5.13
C GLU A 287 -9.79 -20.06 5.62
N ASN A 288 -8.79 -20.13 4.73
CA ASN A 288 -7.41 -19.77 5.02
C ASN A 288 -6.65 -19.37 3.74
N ALA A 289 -5.43 -18.88 3.91
CA ALA A 289 -4.54 -18.45 2.83
C ALA A 289 -3.38 -19.42 2.57
N SER A 290 -3.49 -20.68 2.96
CA SER A 290 -2.39 -21.65 2.94
C SER A 290 -1.76 -21.83 1.55
N ASP A 291 -2.56 -21.79 0.49
CA ASP A 291 -2.05 -21.87 -0.90
C ASP A 291 -1.19 -20.64 -1.26
N ALA A 292 -1.64 -19.44 -0.94
CA ALA A 292 -0.89 -18.21 -1.19
C ALA A 292 0.41 -18.16 -0.37
N ILE A 293 0.37 -18.60 0.88
CA ILE A 293 1.52 -18.69 1.78
C ILE A 293 2.53 -19.71 1.26
N SER A 294 2.08 -20.90 0.85
CA SER A 294 2.94 -21.95 0.29
C SER A 294 3.61 -21.50 -1.01
N PHE A 295 2.84 -20.90 -1.91
CA PHE A 295 3.37 -20.37 -3.16
C PHE A 295 4.42 -19.26 -2.92
N TYR A 296 4.15 -18.36 -1.99
CA TYR A 296 5.13 -17.32 -1.61
C TYR A 296 6.43 -17.94 -1.11
N LYS A 297 6.35 -18.97 -0.26
CA LYS A 297 7.52 -19.70 0.24
C LYS A 297 8.30 -20.39 -0.88
N GLU A 298 7.61 -21.08 -1.79
CA GLU A 298 8.24 -21.73 -2.94
C GLU A 298 9.04 -20.73 -3.80
N VAL A 299 8.45 -19.56 -4.09
CA VAL A 299 9.13 -18.51 -4.85
C VAL A 299 10.37 -18.01 -4.10
N VAL A 300 10.26 -17.78 -2.80
CA VAL A 300 11.36 -17.32 -1.95
C VAL A 300 12.50 -18.35 -1.90
N ASP A 301 12.18 -19.60 -1.70
CA ASP A 301 13.17 -20.69 -1.64
C ASP A 301 13.89 -20.83 -2.98
N TRP A 302 13.16 -20.74 -4.09
CA TRP A 302 13.74 -20.73 -5.44
C TRP A 302 14.66 -19.52 -5.69
N ILE A 303 14.26 -18.33 -5.30
CA ILE A 303 15.09 -17.13 -5.40
C ILE A 303 16.39 -17.32 -4.64
N ASN A 304 16.33 -17.85 -3.42
CA ASN A 304 17.50 -18.12 -2.60
C ASN A 304 18.42 -19.13 -3.25
N ASP A 305 17.87 -20.22 -3.75
CA ASP A 305 18.62 -21.29 -4.37
C ASP A 305 19.32 -20.87 -5.66
N ILE A 306 18.67 -20.07 -6.51
CA ILE A 306 19.19 -19.76 -7.84
C ILE A 306 20.01 -18.46 -7.88
N PHE A 307 19.55 -17.39 -7.22
CA PHE A 307 20.17 -16.07 -7.37
C PHE A 307 20.99 -15.59 -6.18
N PHE A 308 20.91 -16.31 -5.06
CA PHE A 308 21.60 -15.94 -3.84
C PHE A 308 22.36 -17.09 -3.20
N HIS A 309 22.65 -18.10 -3.96
CA HIS A 309 23.35 -19.29 -3.53
C HIS A 309 24.77 -18.97 -3.06
N GLY A 310 25.07 -19.22 -1.77
CA GLY A 310 26.41 -19.05 -1.20
C GLY A 310 26.95 -17.62 -1.14
N ILE A 311 26.11 -16.61 -1.32
CA ILE A 311 26.54 -15.21 -1.35
C ILE A 311 25.93 -14.42 -0.20
N GLU A 312 26.79 -13.76 0.58
CA GLU A 312 26.40 -12.72 1.52
C GLU A 312 25.94 -11.47 0.78
N ILE A 313 24.76 -10.94 1.10
CA ILE A 313 23.99 -10.07 0.21
C ILE A 313 24.15 -8.62 0.56
N THR A 314 24.52 -7.84 -0.45
CA THR A 314 24.42 -6.39 -0.47
C THR A 314 23.13 -5.96 -1.21
N ARG A 315 22.61 -4.81 -0.82
CA ARG A 315 21.31 -4.24 -1.22
C ARG A 315 21.10 -4.23 -2.73
N HIS A 316 20.09 -4.94 -3.22
CA HIS A 316 19.62 -4.82 -4.60
C HIS A 316 18.39 -3.89 -4.66
N LYS A 317 18.52 -2.72 -5.22
CA LYS A 317 17.52 -1.63 -5.11
C LYS A 317 16.48 -1.54 -6.23
N HIS A 318 16.37 -2.48 -7.17
CA HIS A 318 15.65 -2.16 -8.41
C HIS A 318 14.82 -3.28 -9.05
N MET A 319 14.42 -4.32 -8.33
CA MET A 319 13.55 -5.35 -8.87
C MET A 319 12.07 -5.02 -8.62
N PRO A 320 11.21 -5.02 -9.64
CA PRO A 320 9.77 -4.85 -9.45
C PRO A 320 9.13 -5.98 -8.65
N LYS A 321 8.08 -5.65 -7.92
CA LYS A 321 7.43 -6.53 -6.94
C LYS A 321 6.98 -7.87 -7.52
N HIS A 322 6.34 -7.90 -8.67
CA HIS A 322 5.76 -9.10 -9.28
C HIS A 322 6.73 -9.92 -10.13
N GLN A 323 7.88 -9.38 -10.49
CA GLN A 323 8.80 -10.05 -11.41
C GLN A 323 9.35 -11.38 -10.86
N TRP A 324 9.51 -11.51 -9.56
CA TRP A 324 10.00 -12.76 -8.97
C TRP A 324 9.05 -13.93 -9.19
N SER A 325 7.74 -13.74 -9.01
CA SER A 325 6.77 -14.80 -9.29
C SER A 325 6.70 -15.12 -10.78
N ARG A 326 6.81 -14.12 -11.65
CA ARG A 326 6.91 -14.32 -13.10
C ARG A 326 8.13 -15.17 -13.47
N LEU A 327 9.31 -14.78 -13.01
CA LEU A 327 10.53 -15.55 -13.25
C LEU A 327 10.44 -16.98 -12.72
N TYR A 328 9.89 -17.14 -11.51
CA TYR A 328 9.68 -18.46 -10.94
C TYR A 328 8.78 -19.33 -11.81
N ILE A 329 7.60 -18.83 -12.17
CA ILE A 329 6.65 -19.58 -12.99
C ILE A 329 7.26 -19.98 -14.34
N GLN A 330 8.00 -19.05 -14.95
CA GLN A 330 8.57 -19.24 -16.28
C GLN A 330 9.79 -20.17 -16.28
N TYR A 331 10.62 -20.13 -15.24
CA TYR A 331 11.95 -20.77 -15.26
C TYR A 331 12.19 -21.80 -14.15
N LYS A 332 11.23 -22.08 -13.27
CA LYS A 332 11.39 -23.08 -12.21
C LYS A 332 11.79 -24.47 -12.75
N ASP A 333 11.20 -24.88 -13.87
CA ASP A 333 11.49 -26.18 -14.47
C ASP A 333 12.86 -26.21 -15.16
N LEU A 334 13.27 -25.11 -15.81
CA LEU A 334 14.60 -24.96 -16.38
C LEU A 334 15.72 -25.05 -15.34
N THR A 335 15.47 -24.58 -14.14
CA THR A 335 16.48 -24.46 -13.09
C THR A 335 16.60 -25.68 -12.17
N LYS A 336 15.67 -26.65 -12.27
CA LYS A 336 15.66 -27.85 -11.43
C LYS A 336 16.97 -28.64 -11.47
N ASP A 337 17.56 -28.75 -12.65
CA ASP A 337 18.76 -29.54 -12.89
C ASP A 337 20.06 -28.71 -12.89
N PHE A 338 20.02 -27.48 -12.35
CA PHE A 338 21.22 -26.67 -12.26
C PHE A 338 22.16 -27.20 -11.19
N THR A 339 23.42 -27.40 -11.59
CA THR A 339 24.49 -27.78 -10.64
C THR A 339 24.79 -26.64 -9.68
N GLU A 340 25.35 -26.95 -8.51
CA GLU A 340 25.81 -25.96 -7.53
C GLU A 340 26.75 -24.94 -8.14
N GLU A 341 27.66 -25.35 -9.00
CA GLU A 341 28.58 -24.47 -9.70
C GLU A 341 27.84 -23.44 -10.58
N LYS A 342 26.79 -23.89 -11.29
CA LYS A 342 25.96 -23.02 -12.13
C LYS A 342 25.16 -22.02 -11.29
N LYS A 343 24.60 -22.43 -10.15
CA LYS A 343 23.91 -21.55 -9.22
C LYS A 343 24.82 -20.48 -8.64
N ILE A 344 26.04 -20.88 -8.24
CA ILE A 344 27.06 -19.95 -7.74
C ILE A 344 27.46 -18.96 -8.83
N TYR A 345 27.66 -19.42 -10.07
CA TYR A 345 27.93 -18.54 -11.21
C TYR A 345 26.83 -17.51 -11.43
N ILE A 346 25.57 -17.95 -11.54
CA ILE A 346 24.41 -17.08 -11.72
C ILE A 346 24.31 -16.03 -10.62
N SER A 347 24.45 -16.47 -9.36
CA SER A 347 24.40 -15.59 -8.20
C SER A 347 25.47 -14.50 -8.23
N LYS A 348 26.73 -14.87 -8.54
CA LYS A 348 27.86 -13.91 -8.65
C LYS A 348 27.65 -12.96 -9.83
N ARG A 349 27.27 -13.50 -10.97
CA ARG A 349 27.13 -12.73 -12.22
C ARG A 349 25.99 -11.72 -12.14
N CYS A 350 24.84 -12.13 -11.63
CA CYS A 350 23.71 -11.21 -11.39
C CYS A 350 24.14 -10.06 -10.47
N ARG A 351 24.86 -10.36 -9.39
CA ARG A 351 25.38 -9.35 -8.47
C ARG A 351 26.31 -8.36 -9.16
N GLU A 352 27.32 -8.84 -9.88
CA GLU A 352 28.29 -8.01 -10.59
C GLU A 352 27.59 -7.04 -11.56
N LEU A 353 26.65 -7.56 -12.36
CA LEU A 353 25.92 -6.77 -13.34
C LEU A 353 24.98 -5.75 -12.67
N VAL A 354 24.28 -6.13 -11.63
CA VAL A 354 23.40 -5.21 -10.89
C VAL A 354 24.20 -4.11 -10.24
N ASP A 355 25.34 -4.45 -9.59
CA ASP A 355 26.22 -3.47 -8.96
C ASP A 355 26.80 -2.52 -10.03
N PHE A 356 27.26 -3.04 -11.17
CA PHE A 356 27.75 -2.23 -12.28
C PHE A 356 26.70 -1.25 -12.79
N LEU A 357 25.50 -1.71 -13.05
CA LEU A 357 24.40 -0.88 -13.55
C LEU A 357 23.92 0.15 -12.51
N CYS A 358 23.98 -0.20 -11.21
CA CYS A 358 23.64 0.73 -10.14
C CYS A 358 24.71 1.79 -9.90
N ILE A 359 26.01 1.46 -10.08
CA ILE A 359 27.14 2.39 -9.90
C ILE A 359 27.24 3.35 -11.08
N SER A 360 27.10 2.87 -12.30
CA SER A 360 27.18 3.71 -13.50
C SER A 360 26.05 4.74 -13.61
N GLY A 361 24.93 4.51 -12.93
CA GLY A 361 23.84 5.48 -12.79
C GLY A 361 24.03 6.54 -11.69
N GLY A 362 25.11 6.46 -10.86
CA GLY A 362 25.15 7.11 -9.56
C GLY A 362 26.04 8.34 -9.38
N LYS A 363 27.02 8.63 -10.22
CA LYS A 363 28.05 9.64 -9.86
C LYS A 363 28.33 10.79 -10.85
N THR A 364 27.82 10.78 -12.08
CA THR A 364 28.26 11.79 -13.07
C THR A 364 27.14 12.43 -13.92
N ILE A 365 25.88 12.20 -13.62
CA ILE A 365 24.78 12.70 -14.45
C ILE A 365 23.91 13.61 -13.60
N GLY A 366 23.65 14.84 -14.09
CA GLY A 366 22.90 15.87 -13.42
C GLY A 366 21.50 15.42 -12.95
N LYS A 367 20.83 16.26 -12.15
CA LYS A 367 19.52 15.94 -11.54
C LYS A 367 18.44 15.47 -12.53
N GLU A 368 18.59 15.75 -13.81
CA GLU A 368 17.66 15.38 -14.88
C GLU A 368 17.85 13.97 -15.44
N ASP A 369 19.04 13.36 -15.25
CA ASP A 369 19.40 12.07 -15.84
C ASP A 369 19.39 10.90 -14.83
N LYS A 370 18.59 10.94 -13.79
CA LYS A 370 18.31 9.74 -12.98
C LYS A 370 17.45 8.74 -13.77
N LYS A 371 17.97 8.32 -14.92
CA LYS A 371 17.41 7.19 -15.68
C LYS A 371 17.66 5.93 -14.87
N ARG A 372 16.63 5.49 -14.15
CA ARG A 372 16.64 4.17 -13.52
C ARG A 372 16.57 3.14 -14.65
N GLN A 373 17.68 2.48 -14.94
CA GLN A 373 17.68 1.30 -15.81
C GLN A 373 16.83 0.20 -15.15
N LYS A 374 16.09 -0.55 -15.96
CA LYS A 374 15.41 -1.76 -15.50
C LYS A 374 16.48 -2.83 -15.23
N VAL A 375 16.78 -3.07 -13.98
CA VAL A 375 17.84 -4.01 -13.58
C VAL A 375 17.32 -5.45 -13.50
N TYR A 376 16.00 -5.65 -13.43
CA TYR A 376 15.39 -6.97 -13.29
C TYR A 376 15.60 -7.87 -14.51
N GLY A 377 15.72 -7.33 -15.72
CA GLY A 377 16.05 -8.09 -16.91
C GLY A 377 17.41 -8.77 -16.86
N VAL A 378 18.33 -8.27 -16.04
CA VAL A 378 19.62 -8.89 -15.79
C VAL A 378 19.48 -10.32 -15.24
N TYR A 379 18.56 -10.55 -14.31
CA TYR A 379 18.36 -11.87 -13.73
C TYR A 379 17.91 -12.90 -14.79
N GLU A 380 16.98 -12.51 -15.64
CA GLU A 380 16.49 -13.34 -16.72
C GLU A 380 17.59 -13.58 -17.78
N TRP A 381 18.29 -12.53 -18.17
CA TRP A 381 19.38 -12.62 -19.16
C TRP A 381 20.52 -13.55 -18.70
N VAL A 382 20.97 -13.43 -17.45
CA VAL A 382 21.99 -14.31 -16.88
C VAL A 382 21.48 -15.76 -16.79
N LEU A 383 20.21 -15.93 -16.40
CA LEU A 383 19.58 -17.25 -16.31
C LEU A 383 19.58 -17.96 -17.68
N LEU A 384 19.35 -17.22 -18.76
CA LEU A 384 19.31 -17.72 -20.14
C LEU A 384 20.67 -17.84 -20.81
N GLY A 385 21.78 -17.55 -20.10
CA GLY A 385 23.13 -17.75 -20.57
C GLY A 385 23.78 -16.55 -21.27
N GLU A 386 23.33 -15.34 -20.98
CA GLU A 386 23.95 -14.06 -21.36
C GLU A 386 24.20 -13.89 -22.87
N LYS A 387 23.27 -14.27 -23.74
CA LYS A 387 23.39 -14.07 -25.17
C LYS A 387 23.43 -12.58 -25.49
N ILE A 388 24.51 -12.14 -26.12
CA ILE A 388 24.78 -10.71 -26.42
C ILE A 388 23.72 -10.13 -27.34
N GLU A 389 23.28 -10.90 -28.34
CA GLU A 389 22.23 -10.51 -29.30
C GLU A 389 20.90 -10.17 -28.64
N ASP A 390 20.62 -10.77 -27.48
CA ASP A 390 19.37 -10.58 -26.73
C ASP A 390 19.50 -9.57 -25.60
N ALA A 391 20.70 -9.04 -25.33
CA ALA A 391 20.95 -8.17 -24.16
C ALA A 391 20.02 -6.94 -24.13
N HIS A 392 19.67 -6.38 -25.29
CA HIS A 392 18.77 -5.22 -25.39
C HIS A 392 17.34 -5.54 -24.98
N ASN A 393 16.88 -6.78 -25.09
CA ASN A 393 15.54 -7.21 -24.66
C ASN A 393 15.40 -7.24 -23.13
N TYR A 394 16.52 -7.44 -22.42
CA TYR A 394 16.55 -7.62 -20.96
C TYR A 394 17.07 -6.40 -20.20
N MET A 395 17.87 -5.56 -20.86
CA MET A 395 18.47 -4.35 -20.27
C MET A 395 17.82 -3.08 -20.83
N GLU A 396 16.51 -3.06 -20.93
CA GLU A 396 15.75 -1.98 -21.53
C GLU A 396 15.91 -0.62 -20.86
N TYR A 397 16.03 0.41 -21.71
CA TYR A 397 15.96 1.82 -21.30
C TYR A 397 14.50 2.20 -20.97
N ARG A 398 14.33 3.03 -19.94
CA ARG A 398 13.02 3.57 -19.54
C ARG A 398 12.31 4.39 -20.64
N ARG A 399 13.04 4.88 -21.62
CA ARG A 399 12.46 5.76 -22.66
C ARG A 399 12.30 5.01 -23.97
N PHE A 400 11.17 5.21 -24.58
CA PHE A 400 10.99 4.86 -25.98
C PHE A 400 12.00 5.63 -26.82
N THR A 401 12.60 4.96 -27.80
CA THR A 401 13.51 5.55 -28.75
C THR A 401 12.78 6.51 -29.68
N GLN A 402 13.52 7.35 -30.39
CA GLN A 402 12.92 8.24 -31.38
C GLN A 402 12.22 7.44 -32.51
N ILE A 403 12.79 6.31 -32.90
CA ILE A 403 12.22 5.41 -33.93
C ILE A 403 10.86 4.86 -33.44
N GLU A 404 10.79 4.32 -32.22
CA GLU A 404 9.55 3.81 -31.66
C GLU A 404 8.50 4.92 -31.49
N LYS A 405 8.92 6.14 -31.16
CA LYS A 405 8.03 7.29 -31.13
C LYS A 405 7.45 7.60 -32.50
N GLU A 406 8.27 7.62 -33.54
CA GLU A 406 7.84 7.84 -34.93
C GLU A 406 6.92 6.72 -35.43
N GLU A 407 7.24 5.47 -35.16
CA GLU A 407 6.41 4.32 -35.53
C GLU A 407 5.02 4.43 -34.86
N MET A 408 4.96 4.75 -33.57
CA MET A 408 3.69 4.92 -32.88
C MET A 408 2.91 6.14 -33.41
N TYR A 409 3.59 7.23 -33.76
CA TYR A 409 2.98 8.40 -34.39
C TYR A 409 2.24 8.04 -35.67
N TYR A 410 2.91 7.28 -36.57
CA TYR A 410 2.29 6.83 -37.81
C TYR A 410 1.13 5.86 -37.57
N ARG A 411 1.20 5.00 -36.55
CA ARG A 411 0.11 4.09 -36.19
C ARG A 411 -1.10 4.83 -35.65
N GLN A 412 -0.89 5.85 -34.84
CA GLN A 412 -1.95 6.68 -34.28
C GLN A 412 -2.42 7.77 -35.27
N GLY A 413 -1.80 7.89 -36.45
CA GLY A 413 -2.11 8.93 -37.43
C GLY A 413 -1.92 10.36 -36.89
N GLY A 414 -0.98 10.54 -35.93
CA GLY A 414 -0.77 11.81 -35.24
C GLY A 414 -1.89 12.21 -34.28
N ILE A 415 -2.82 11.32 -33.96
CA ILE A 415 -4.02 11.63 -33.15
C ILE A 415 -3.79 11.23 -31.69
N ASP A 416 -4.07 12.16 -30.77
CA ASP A 416 -4.11 11.86 -29.34
C ASP A 416 -5.42 11.10 -29.02
N PRO A 417 -5.36 9.87 -28.46
CA PRO A 417 -6.55 9.08 -28.21
C PRO A 417 -7.47 9.66 -27.13
N ILE A 418 -6.99 10.60 -26.29
CA ILE A 418 -7.77 11.21 -25.22
C ILE A 418 -8.76 12.25 -25.75
N ASP A 419 -8.31 13.13 -26.65
CA ASP A 419 -9.16 14.22 -27.15
C ASP A 419 -9.52 14.08 -28.65
N GLY A 420 -8.94 13.09 -29.33
CA GLY A 420 -9.22 12.80 -30.74
C GLY A 420 -8.66 13.83 -31.72
N LYS A 421 -7.78 14.74 -31.29
CA LYS A 421 -7.19 15.76 -32.15
C LYS A 421 -5.86 15.33 -32.73
N HIS A 422 -5.55 15.87 -33.90
CA HIS A 422 -4.26 15.69 -34.55
C HIS A 422 -3.24 16.69 -34.00
N TYR A 423 -2.02 16.19 -33.75
CA TYR A 423 -0.86 16.94 -33.26
C TYR A 423 0.37 16.60 -34.10
N GLU A 424 1.31 17.52 -34.20
CA GLU A 424 2.61 17.24 -34.81
C GLU A 424 3.48 16.38 -33.86
N LEU A 425 4.43 15.62 -34.42
CA LEU A 425 5.25 14.68 -33.65
C LEU A 425 5.99 15.33 -32.46
N ASP A 426 6.43 16.58 -32.61
CA ASP A 426 7.13 17.32 -31.57
C ASP A 426 6.20 17.86 -30.47
N GLU A 427 4.88 17.92 -30.72
CA GLU A 427 3.87 18.29 -29.75
C GLU A 427 3.38 17.10 -28.90
N MET A 428 3.77 15.88 -29.28
CA MET A 428 3.39 14.65 -28.58
C MET A 428 4.54 14.08 -27.76
N GLU A 429 4.20 13.42 -26.66
CA GLU A 429 5.12 12.71 -25.77
C GLU A 429 4.77 11.23 -25.68
N SER A 430 5.81 10.39 -25.62
CA SER A 430 5.68 8.95 -25.40
C SER A 430 5.27 8.68 -23.94
N HIS A 431 4.20 7.95 -23.75
CA HIS A 431 3.68 7.57 -22.45
C HIS A 431 3.61 6.05 -22.32
N HIS A 432 4.00 5.52 -21.13
CA HIS A 432 3.76 4.14 -20.76
C HIS A 432 2.34 4.01 -20.21
N ILE A 433 1.47 3.29 -20.90
CA ILE A 433 0.07 3.08 -20.49
C ILE A 433 0.03 2.52 -19.07
N ILE A 434 0.75 1.42 -18.83
CA ILE A 434 1.10 0.98 -17.47
C ILE A 434 2.39 1.72 -17.11
N PRO A 435 2.38 2.58 -16.09
CA PRO A 435 3.56 3.36 -15.73
C PRO A 435 4.80 2.48 -15.50
N TRP A 436 5.95 2.96 -15.97
CA TRP A 436 7.20 2.21 -15.83
C TRP A 436 7.55 1.88 -14.37
N TYR A 437 7.23 2.77 -13.41
CA TYR A 437 7.46 2.52 -11.97
C TYR A 437 6.52 1.45 -11.39
N LEU A 438 5.43 1.14 -12.10
CA LEU A 438 4.53 0.01 -11.82
C LEU A 438 4.85 -1.21 -12.71
N CYS A 439 6.05 -1.23 -13.28
CA CYS A 439 6.60 -2.32 -14.09
C CYS A 439 6.00 -2.45 -15.50
N GLY A 440 5.39 -1.39 -16.00
CA GLY A 440 4.98 -1.34 -17.39
C GLY A 440 6.20 -1.50 -18.32
N PRO A 441 6.18 -2.47 -19.27
CA PRO A 441 7.29 -2.69 -20.18
C PRO A 441 7.43 -1.53 -21.16
N THR A 442 8.69 -1.29 -21.65
CA THR A 442 8.95 -0.35 -22.75
C THR A 442 8.80 -1.11 -24.05
N GLU A 443 7.58 -1.39 -24.42
CA GLU A 443 7.20 -2.11 -25.64
C GLU A 443 5.97 -1.47 -26.30
N GLU A 444 5.74 -1.78 -27.56
CA GLU A 444 4.69 -1.19 -28.38
C GLU A 444 3.29 -1.29 -27.77
N LYS A 445 2.95 -2.45 -27.18
CA LYS A 445 1.64 -2.65 -26.53
C LYS A 445 1.39 -1.65 -25.42
N ASN A 446 2.44 -1.32 -24.65
CA ASN A 446 2.41 -0.39 -23.54
C ASN A 446 2.76 1.06 -23.92
N HIS A 447 2.95 1.35 -25.21
CA HIS A 447 3.32 2.66 -25.74
C HIS A 447 2.10 3.38 -26.29
N VAL A 448 1.91 4.64 -25.90
CA VAL A 448 0.94 5.55 -26.50
C VAL A 448 1.55 6.94 -26.63
N LEU A 449 1.19 7.67 -27.66
CA LEU A 449 1.53 9.09 -27.78
C LEU A 449 0.35 9.94 -27.32
N LEU A 450 0.64 10.87 -26.45
CA LEU A 450 -0.30 11.87 -25.95
C LEU A 450 0.24 13.25 -26.26
N SER A 451 -0.64 14.24 -26.42
CA SER A 451 -0.24 15.63 -26.48
C SER A 451 0.46 16.01 -25.16
N LYS A 452 1.39 16.94 -25.21
CA LYS A 452 2.13 17.40 -24.02
C LYS A 452 1.20 17.90 -22.91
N GLU A 453 0.04 18.43 -23.30
CA GLU A 453 -0.97 18.92 -22.35
C GLU A 453 -1.70 17.75 -21.66
N ASN A 454 -2.25 16.80 -22.44
CA ASN A 454 -2.94 15.64 -21.90
C ASN A 454 -1.99 14.75 -21.08
N HIS A 455 -0.72 14.61 -21.51
CA HIS A 455 0.29 13.88 -20.77
C HIS A 455 0.58 14.49 -19.37
N LYS A 456 0.63 15.83 -19.27
CA LYS A 456 0.81 16.52 -17.97
C LYS A 456 -0.41 16.45 -17.07
N GLN A 457 -1.60 16.42 -17.65
CA GLN A 457 -2.86 16.44 -16.92
C GLN A 457 -3.46 15.05 -16.68
N LEU A 458 -2.78 13.98 -17.07
CA LEU A 458 -3.32 12.63 -17.07
C LEU A 458 -3.88 12.20 -15.70
N ASP A 459 -3.16 12.50 -14.62
CA ASP A 459 -3.59 12.21 -13.25
C ASP A 459 -4.85 13.02 -12.85
N VAL A 460 -5.01 14.22 -13.41
CA VAL A 460 -6.17 15.10 -13.14
C VAL A 460 -7.37 14.69 -13.96
N LEU A 461 -7.15 14.17 -15.17
CA LEU A 461 -8.19 13.70 -16.07
C LEU A 461 -8.83 12.39 -15.61
N GLY A 462 -8.18 11.65 -14.70
CA GLY A 462 -8.71 10.46 -14.07
C GLY A 462 -8.78 9.24 -14.98
N TYR A 463 -8.02 9.19 -16.08
CA TYR A 463 -7.95 8.00 -16.93
C TYR A 463 -7.13 6.91 -16.27
N THR A 464 -7.71 5.71 -16.22
CA THR A 464 -6.99 4.51 -15.81
C THR A 464 -6.11 3.98 -16.96
N PRO A 465 -5.10 3.15 -16.70
CA PRO A 465 -4.36 2.45 -17.75
C PRO A 465 -5.25 1.68 -18.72
N LYS A 466 -6.34 1.07 -18.23
CA LYS A 466 -7.32 0.36 -19.05
C LYS A 466 -8.04 1.31 -20.01
N ASP A 467 -8.49 2.47 -19.51
CA ASP A 467 -9.16 3.46 -20.36
C ASP A 467 -8.27 3.92 -21.51
N ILE A 468 -6.98 4.19 -21.23
CA ILE A 468 -6.01 4.62 -22.25
C ILE A 468 -5.76 3.49 -23.26
N MET A 469 -5.64 2.25 -22.80
CA MET A 469 -5.46 1.09 -23.67
C MET A 469 -6.65 0.90 -24.60
N ASP A 470 -7.87 0.99 -24.09
CA ASP A 470 -9.09 0.88 -24.85
C ASP A 470 -9.24 2.01 -25.88
N LEU A 471 -8.89 3.24 -25.50
CA LEU A 471 -8.90 4.40 -26.40
C LEU A 471 -7.86 4.23 -27.54
N LYS A 472 -6.63 3.84 -27.21
CA LYS A 472 -5.60 3.53 -28.19
C LYS A 472 -6.04 2.46 -29.16
N LYS A 473 -6.60 1.35 -28.68
CA LYS A 473 -7.07 0.23 -29.50
C LYS A 473 -8.16 0.66 -30.47
N LYS A 474 -9.19 1.35 -29.99
CA LYS A 474 -10.28 1.88 -30.84
C LYS A 474 -9.76 2.85 -31.92
N LEU A 475 -8.81 3.70 -31.56
CA LEU A 475 -8.20 4.64 -32.51
C LEU A 475 -7.46 3.90 -33.63
N ILE A 476 -6.59 2.93 -33.28
CA ILE A 476 -5.82 2.17 -34.26
C ILE A 476 -6.74 1.36 -35.16
N GLU A 477 -7.74 0.65 -34.60
CA GLU A 477 -8.74 -0.10 -35.38
C GLU A 477 -9.49 0.79 -36.39
N LYS A 478 -9.84 2.01 -35.99
CA LYS A 478 -10.48 2.99 -36.87
C LYS A 478 -9.57 3.40 -38.02
N ILE A 479 -8.31 3.74 -37.71
CA ILE A 479 -7.33 4.14 -38.73
C ILE A 479 -7.03 3.00 -39.72
N GLU A 480 -7.00 1.75 -39.25
CA GLU A 480 -6.80 0.58 -40.11
C GLU A 480 -7.99 0.29 -41.03
N GLN A 481 -9.21 0.63 -40.60
CA GLN A 481 -10.43 0.51 -41.43
C GLN A 481 -10.56 1.63 -42.48
N GLU A 482 -9.94 2.78 -42.23
CA GLU A 482 -9.95 3.91 -43.17
C GLU A 482 -8.83 3.85 -44.24
N LYS A 483 -7.89 2.92 -44.08
CA LYS A 483 -6.82 2.61 -45.09
C LYS A 483 -7.26 1.51 -46.03
#